data_cc076223bfb171ca84f851c3f8abeb29
#
_entry.id   cc076223bfb171ca84f851c3f8abeb29
#
_cell.length_a   1.000
_cell.length_b   1.000
_cell.length_c   1.000
_cell.angle_alpha   90.00
_cell.angle_beta   90.00
_cell.angle_gamma   90.00
#
_symmetry.space_group_name_H-M   'P 1'
#
loop_
_entity.id
_entity.type
_entity.pdbx_description
1 polymer ?
#
loop_
_entity_poly.entity_id
_entity_poly.type
_entity_poly.pdbx_seq_one_letter_code
_entity_poly.pdbx_strand_id
1 'polypeptide(L)'
;MTTINTDQDYQNRVKHFTALKDKYQANSYQNLSPNSPLYFILRKADLGIEILDLEDIWLQKENLLATVQVIRNQQQQRSKDRVDLGVEFTKLKSKYQVNNHHTSWAVSPLYLILCKVDSGNFLTEKEFNWLISNGFKKVNSIAIENQKFISLKSKYNANKYQDSHSDSPLYPILKKIDISERLTELEYKWLIEQELSETLEFVKQQEATRRNEFIQLKEKYQATKYKSGSLSSPLYPILQKLEAEENLIDTELTWLKEQELIETITIAEEKEKTKEFAALKIKYQATEYEDISPKSHLYKVLKNIDSGNCLGGQDVNFLKKRKLLETIKLANDKYINHLKSKIEENGLLTDSEIEWLKNNGREDIISLVQKRLFSILKSKYAVSNYQDQSPNSPLYLILQKLEKDERIEPKDVGWLQENDLFYGKIWTKYHIIEANFYQQEFKRTGNRWNLVNASSHLRKADRSKSALELTDNLPLNSIKDNKLKSALLTTRGGAFRDCDKLDDAEICALQAMKYQADSHHPYTLMGAICYDRYKYEKGSYWFEQAIQRGADIEDIDSEIKRVIKNEKSDDKRHEAAEYLLKKDSNRYAWAKNYLKKQQDKK
;
A
#
# COMPACT_ATOMS: atom_id res chain seq x y z
N MET A 1 -66.22 -9.00 54.21
CA MET A 1 -64.87 -9.51 54.63
C MET A 1 -63.89 -8.40 54.95
N THR A 2 -64.30 -7.22 55.41
CA THR A 2 -63.43 -6.03 55.63
C THR A 2 -63.27 -5.64 57.10
N THR A 3 -63.90 -6.32 58.02
CA THR A 3 -63.86 -6.01 59.46
C THR A 3 -62.85 -6.85 60.26
N ILE A 4 -62.35 -7.97 59.74
CA ILE A 4 -61.41 -8.85 60.47
C ILE A 4 -59.93 -8.36 60.35
N ASN A 5 -59.62 -7.59 59.34
CA ASN A 5 -58.26 -7.12 59.11
C ASN A 5 -57.85 -5.89 59.96
N THR A 6 -58.80 -5.13 60.44
CA THR A 6 -58.59 -3.93 61.28
C THR A 6 -58.28 -4.26 62.74
N ASP A 7 -58.81 -5.34 63.25
CA ASP A 7 -58.57 -5.74 64.63
C ASP A 7 -57.18 -6.39 64.81
N GLN A 8 -56.75 -7.19 63.86
CA GLN A 8 -55.44 -7.82 63.88
C GLN A 8 -54.31 -6.75 63.72
N ASP A 9 -54.49 -5.76 62.83
CA ASP A 9 -53.57 -4.64 62.68
C ASP A 9 -53.48 -3.77 63.93
N TYR A 10 -54.63 -3.51 64.57
CA TYR A 10 -54.66 -2.79 65.85
C TYR A 10 -53.91 -3.55 66.95
N GLN A 11 -54.12 -4.85 67.11
CA GLN A 11 -53.41 -5.69 68.07
C GLN A 11 -51.89 -5.76 67.79
N ASN A 12 -51.49 -5.84 66.54
CA ASN A 12 -50.09 -5.80 66.18
C ASN A 12 -49.41 -4.46 66.52
N ARG A 13 -50.12 -3.34 66.36
CA ARG A 13 -49.66 -2.01 66.78
C ARG A 13 -49.57 -1.87 68.30
N VAL A 14 -50.50 -2.45 69.05
CA VAL A 14 -50.44 -2.48 70.52
C VAL A 14 -49.19 -3.25 70.98
N LYS A 15 -48.97 -4.45 70.43
CA LYS A 15 -47.77 -5.24 70.74
C LYS A 15 -46.49 -4.47 70.42
N HIS A 16 -46.45 -3.84 69.24
CA HIS A 16 -45.29 -3.01 68.81
C HIS A 16 -45.11 -1.81 69.78
N PHE A 17 -46.20 -1.17 70.21
CA PHE A 17 -46.13 -0.07 71.15
C PHE A 17 -45.61 -0.53 72.53
N THR A 18 -46.03 -1.66 73.03
CA THR A 18 -45.53 -2.23 74.28
C THR A 18 -44.04 -2.50 74.19
N ALA A 19 -43.54 -3.10 73.09
CA ALA A 19 -42.12 -3.33 72.86
C ALA A 19 -41.32 -2.01 72.81
N LEU A 20 -41.87 -0.96 72.19
CA LEU A 20 -41.24 0.37 72.16
C LEU A 20 -41.20 1.00 73.57
N LYS A 21 -42.27 0.86 74.37
CA LYS A 21 -42.30 1.35 75.78
C LYS A 21 -41.20 0.68 76.61
N ASP A 22 -41.03 -0.64 76.51
CA ASP A 22 -39.94 -1.35 77.16
C ASP A 22 -38.56 -0.86 76.71
N LYS A 23 -38.34 -0.76 75.40
CA LYS A 23 -37.11 -0.30 74.81
C LYS A 23 -36.70 1.10 75.26
N TYR A 24 -37.65 2.00 75.36
CA TYR A 24 -37.46 3.41 75.71
C TYR A 24 -37.80 3.76 77.15
N GLN A 25 -37.94 2.75 78.02
CA GLN A 25 -38.23 2.92 79.47
C GLN A 25 -39.46 3.79 79.74
N ALA A 26 -40.52 3.63 78.95
CA ALA A 26 -41.75 4.42 79.03
C ALA A 26 -42.91 3.66 79.71
N ASN A 27 -42.63 2.65 80.53
CA ASN A 27 -43.61 1.77 81.08
C ASN A 27 -44.55 2.43 82.16
N SER A 28 -44.16 3.56 82.72
CA SER A 28 -44.97 4.38 83.59
C SER A 28 -46.18 5.00 82.89
N TYR A 29 -46.19 5.11 81.56
CA TYR A 29 -47.29 5.63 80.79
C TYR A 29 -48.40 4.58 80.63
N GLN A 30 -49.57 4.82 81.23
CA GLN A 30 -50.63 3.82 81.38
C GLN A 30 -51.45 3.55 80.11
N ASN A 31 -51.50 4.53 79.17
CA ASN A 31 -52.27 4.38 77.95
C ASN A 31 -51.56 3.45 76.97
N LEU A 32 -52.23 2.36 76.52
CA LEU A 32 -51.70 1.38 75.53
C LEU A 32 -52.28 1.58 74.14
N SER A 33 -53.06 2.65 73.91
CA SER A 33 -53.59 2.94 72.57
C SER A 33 -52.50 3.29 71.59
N PRO A 34 -52.43 2.60 70.43
CA PRO A 34 -51.45 2.96 69.34
C PRO A 34 -51.76 4.28 68.65
N ASN A 35 -52.84 4.97 69.10
CA ASN A 35 -53.15 6.33 68.67
C ASN A 35 -52.67 7.37 69.70
N SER A 36 -51.98 7.00 70.74
CA SER A 36 -51.43 7.92 71.72
C SER A 36 -50.23 8.70 71.17
N PRO A 37 -50.06 9.95 71.63
CA PRO A 37 -48.89 10.74 71.22
C PRO A 37 -47.55 10.00 71.49
N LEU A 38 -47.46 9.27 72.61
CA LEU A 38 -46.28 8.52 72.99
C LEU A 38 -45.87 7.48 71.91
N TYR A 39 -46.88 6.76 71.38
CA TYR A 39 -46.54 5.77 70.31
C TYR A 39 -45.87 6.40 69.09
N PHE A 40 -46.35 7.54 68.63
CA PHE A 40 -45.78 8.23 67.50
C PHE A 40 -44.39 8.78 67.82
N ILE A 41 -44.18 9.29 69.03
CA ILE A 41 -42.85 9.79 69.44
C ILE A 41 -41.84 8.63 69.52
N LEU A 42 -42.19 7.52 70.18
CA LEU A 42 -41.31 6.36 70.31
C LEU A 42 -41.01 5.74 68.93
N ARG A 43 -42.00 5.68 68.06
CA ARG A 43 -41.83 5.19 66.69
C ARG A 43 -40.90 6.09 65.92
N LYS A 44 -40.98 7.41 66.00
CA LYS A 44 -40.02 8.35 65.43
C LYS A 44 -38.60 8.10 65.95
N ALA A 45 -38.49 8.00 67.29
CA ALA A 45 -37.21 7.73 67.95
C ALA A 45 -36.60 6.39 67.47
N ASP A 46 -37.43 5.35 67.29
CA ASP A 46 -37.02 4.03 66.81
C ASP A 46 -36.56 4.03 65.37
N LEU A 47 -37.23 4.79 64.51
CA LEU A 47 -36.86 5.01 63.12
C LEU A 47 -35.67 5.96 62.99
N GLY A 48 -35.14 6.49 64.07
CA GLY A 48 -34.01 7.42 64.05
C GLY A 48 -34.36 8.83 63.60
N ILE A 49 -35.62 9.16 63.56
CA ILE A 49 -36.13 10.50 63.29
C ILE A 49 -36.01 11.34 64.57
N GLU A 50 -35.47 12.53 64.42
CA GLU A 50 -35.29 13.47 65.52
C GLU A 50 -36.64 13.89 66.09
N ILE A 51 -36.77 13.86 67.41
CA ILE A 51 -38.01 14.35 68.09
C ILE A 51 -37.97 15.88 68.16
N LEU A 52 -39.16 16.49 67.99
CA LEU A 52 -39.32 17.94 68.05
C LEU A 52 -39.29 18.42 69.50
N ASP A 53 -38.89 19.69 69.68
CA ASP A 53 -38.85 20.33 71.00
C ASP A 53 -40.22 20.21 71.72
N LEU A 54 -41.34 20.30 71.00
CA LEU A 54 -42.69 20.13 71.55
C LEU A 54 -42.95 18.71 71.98
N GLU A 55 -42.41 17.71 71.34
CA GLU A 55 -42.49 16.30 71.67
C GLU A 55 -41.65 15.99 72.93
N ASP A 56 -40.50 16.60 73.05
CA ASP A 56 -39.63 16.52 74.22
C ASP A 56 -40.31 17.18 75.43
N ILE A 57 -40.91 18.35 75.28
CA ILE A 57 -41.69 19.05 76.33
C ILE A 57 -42.88 18.21 76.73
N TRP A 58 -43.59 17.53 75.82
CA TRP A 58 -44.71 16.67 76.10
C TRP A 58 -44.26 15.45 76.93
N LEU A 59 -43.15 14.77 76.58
CA LEU A 59 -42.59 13.67 77.38
C LEU A 59 -42.22 14.09 78.79
N GLN A 60 -41.69 15.28 78.97
CA GLN A 60 -41.36 15.82 80.28
C GLN A 60 -42.65 16.08 81.14
N LYS A 61 -43.68 16.63 80.50
CA LYS A 61 -45.00 16.85 81.16
C LYS A 61 -45.66 15.55 81.59
N GLU A 62 -45.53 14.48 80.83
CA GLU A 62 -46.02 13.15 81.15
C GLU A 62 -45.11 12.41 82.14
N ASN A 63 -44.12 13.09 82.72
CA ASN A 63 -43.16 12.55 83.71
C ASN A 63 -42.36 11.35 83.18
N LEU A 64 -42.00 11.37 81.82
CA LEU A 64 -41.23 10.35 81.11
C LEU A 64 -39.77 10.75 80.96
N LEU A 65 -39.13 11.21 82.02
CA LEU A 65 -37.78 11.71 82.04
C LEU A 65 -36.77 10.65 81.64
N ALA A 66 -36.92 9.42 82.02
CA ALA A 66 -36.07 8.29 81.62
C ALA A 66 -36.14 8.07 80.10
N THR A 67 -37.33 8.16 79.50
CA THR A 67 -37.58 8.02 78.08
C THR A 67 -36.86 9.13 77.32
N VAL A 68 -36.98 10.39 77.79
CA VAL A 68 -36.20 11.52 77.18
C VAL A 68 -34.70 11.26 77.19
N GLN A 69 -34.18 10.75 78.30
CA GLN A 69 -32.74 10.47 78.42
C GLN A 69 -32.32 9.34 77.48
N VAL A 70 -33.09 8.27 77.36
CA VAL A 70 -32.78 7.17 76.41
C VAL A 70 -32.79 7.65 74.97
N ILE A 71 -33.79 8.46 74.60
CA ILE A 71 -33.86 9.02 73.22
C ILE A 71 -32.68 9.94 72.92
N ARG A 72 -32.36 10.86 73.87
CA ARG A 72 -31.21 11.77 73.71
C ARG A 72 -29.91 11.02 73.62
N ASN A 73 -29.64 10.03 74.41
CA ASN A 73 -28.44 9.22 74.38
C ASN A 73 -28.30 8.47 73.02
N GLN A 74 -29.42 7.91 72.53
CA GLN A 74 -29.42 7.25 71.23
C GLN A 74 -29.16 8.23 70.05
N GLN A 75 -29.73 9.44 70.11
CA GLN A 75 -29.52 10.47 69.15
C GLN A 75 -28.08 10.95 69.17
N GLN A 76 -27.47 11.17 70.33
CA GLN A 76 -26.05 11.54 70.46
C GLN A 76 -25.14 10.42 69.96
N GLN A 77 -25.41 9.15 70.23
CA GLN A 77 -24.64 8.03 69.78
C GLN A 77 -24.67 7.95 68.21
N ARG A 78 -25.90 8.03 67.66
CA ARG A 78 -26.06 8.05 66.17
C ARG A 78 -25.36 9.24 65.51
N SER A 79 -25.37 10.41 66.18
CA SER A 79 -24.65 11.59 65.69
C SER A 79 -23.13 11.36 65.69
N LYS A 80 -22.62 10.74 66.77
CA LYS A 80 -21.21 10.37 66.89
C LYS A 80 -20.78 9.33 65.84
N ASP A 81 -21.57 8.26 65.70
CA ASP A 81 -21.34 7.22 64.70
C ASP A 81 -21.34 7.80 63.27
N ARG A 82 -22.22 8.78 62.96
CA ARG A 82 -22.21 9.49 61.68
C ARG A 82 -20.97 10.30 61.46
N VAL A 83 -20.43 10.96 62.47
CA VAL A 83 -19.17 11.73 62.38
C VAL A 83 -18.01 10.79 62.13
N ASP A 84 -17.93 9.68 62.86
CA ASP A 84 -16.87 8.69 62.73
C ASP A 84 -16.86 8.05 61.31
N LEU A 85 -18.04 7.65 60.79
CA LEU A 85 -18.21 7.16 59.41
C LEU A 85 -17.86 8.21 58.37
N GLY A 86 -18.18 9.48 58.63
CA GLY A 86 -17.81 10.60 57.73
C GLY A 86 -16.31 10.81 57.66
N VAL A 87 -15.58 10.66 58.78
CA VAL A 87 -14.13 10.72 58.84
C VAL A 87 -13.51 9.55 58.07
N GLU A 88 -14.02 8.35 58.27
CA GLU A 88 -13.58 7.15 57.55
C GLU A 88 -13.77 7.30 56.03
N PHE A 89 -14.97 7.75 55.61
CA PHE A 89 -15.26 7.98 54.19
C PHE A 89 -14.31 9.03 53.58
N THR A 90 -13.99 10.08 54.30
CA THR A 90 -13.05 11.09 53.86
C THR A 90 -11.64 10.52 53.67
N LYS A 91 -11.18 9.65 54.59
CA LYS A 91 -9.92 8.92 54.46
C LYS A 91 -9.92 8.02 53.20
N LEU A 92 -10.97 7.25 52.96
CA LEU A 92 -11.12 6.40 51.81
C LEU A 92 -11.15 7.22 50.50
N LYS A 93 -11.88 8.34 50.45
CA LYS A 93 -11.87 9.24 49.28
C LYS A 93 -10.47 9.75 48.98
N SER A 94 -9.72 10.11 49.99
CA SER A 94 -8.33 10.55 49.83
C SER A 94 -7.43 9.43 49.31
N LYS A 95 -7.51 8.23 49.94
CA LYS A 95 -6.74 7.03 49.54
C LYS A 95 -6.96 6.67 48.07
N TYR A 96 -8.21 6.71 47.61
CA TYR A 96 -8.58 6.34 46.24
C TYR A 96 -8.66 7.52 45.27
N GLN A 97 -8.26 8.74 45.73
CA GLN A 97 -8.20 9.97 44.93
C GLN A 97 -9.52 10.35 44.26
N VAL A 98 -10.63 10.19 45.02
CA VAL A 98 -11.97 10.53 44.58
C VAL A 98 -12.55 11.74 45.35
N ASN A 99 -11.69 12.67 45.75
CA ASN A 99 -12.06 13.85 46.56
C ASN A 99 -13.08 14.78 45.89
N ASN A 100 -13.16 14.74 44.56
CA ASN A 100 -14.12 15.55 43.78
C ASN A 100 -15.59 15.11 43.93
N HIS A 101 -15.83 14.00 44.63
CA HIS A 101 -17.21 13.57 44.90
C HIS A 101 -17.78 14.37 46.06
N HIS A 102 -18.80 15.18 45.79
CA HIS A 102 -19.34 16.18 46.72
C HIS A 102 -20.14 15.62 47.88
N THR A 103 -20.56 14.34 47.87
CA THR A 103 -21.29 13.74 49.00
C THR A 103 -20.31 13.39 50.13
N SER A 104 -20.66 13.87 51.34
CA SER A 104 -19.96 13.55 52.60
C SER A 104 -20.65 12.45 53.42
N TRP A 105 -21.70 11.83 52.88
CA TRP A 105 -22.55 10.94 53.60
C TRP A 105 -22.07 9.48 53.51
N ALA A 106 -21.90 8.84 54.66
CA ALA A 106 -21.50 7.44 54.78
C ALA A 106 -22.53 6.43 54.19
N VAL A 107 -23.71 6.90 53.80
CA VAL A 107 -24.75 6.08 53.11
C VAL A 107 -24.62 6.14 51.59
N SER A 108 -23.63 6.83 51.09
CA SER A 108 -23.34 6.93 49.64
C SER A 108 -22.95 5.56 49.09
N PRO A 109 -23.46 5.16 47.90
CA PRO A 109 -23.00 3.94 47.23
C PRO A 109 -21.46 3.90 47.06
N LEU A 110 -20.83 5.06 46.86
CA LEU A 110 -19.38 5.17 46.77
C LEU A 110 -18.67 4.71 48.05
N TYR A 111 -19.21 5.07 49.25
CA TYR A 111 -18.62 4.65 50.52
C TYR A 111 -18.62 3.13 50.66
N LEU A 112 -19.74 2.49 50.39
CA LEU A 112 -19.87 1.04 50.47
C LEU A 112 -18.95 0.32 49.49
N ILE A 113 -18.83 0.88 48.27
CA ILE A 113 -17.92 0.35 47.25
C ILE A 113 -16.46 0.53 47.69
N LEU A 114 -16.08 1.71 48.20
CA LEU A 114 -14.71 1.96 48.69
C LEU A 114 -14.34 1.07 49.85
N CYS A 115 -15.26 0.83 50.81
CA CYS A 115 -15.06 -0.12 51.89
C CYS A 115 -14.80 -1.54 51.38
N LYS A 116 -15.54 -1.99 50.36
CA LYS A 116 -15.34 -3.29 49.74
C LYS A 116 -13.96 -3.37 49.04
N VAL A 117 -13.62 -2.33 48.28
CA VAL A 117 -12.31 -2.27 47.59
C VAL A 117 -11.16 -2.24 48.61
N ASP A 118 -11.34 -1.50 49.72
CA ASP A 118 -10.35 -1.36 50.78
C ASP A 118 -10.15 -2.64 51.60
N SER A 119 -11.23 -3.41 51.81
CA SER A 119 -11.16 -4.71 52.45
C SER A 119 -10.83 -5.87 51.52
N GLY A 120 -10.57 -5.60 50.23
CA GLY A 120 -10.28 -6.63 49.25
C GLY A 120 -11.50 -7.50 48.86
N ASN A 121 -12.73 -7.06 49.13
CA ASN A 121 -13.92 -7.81 48.78
C ASN A 121 -14.33 -7.62 47.33
N PHE A 122 -14.97 -8.65 46.73
CA PHE A 122 -15.44 -8.60 45.36
C PHE A 122 -16.57 -7.58 45.16
N LEU A 123 -16.46 -6.81 44.10
CA LEU A 123 -17.56 -5.97 43.64
C LEU A 123 -18.48 -6.77 42.72
N THR A 124 -19.78 -6.47 42.81
CA THR A 124 -20.78 -6.99 41.89
C THR A 124 -20.73 -6.24 40.55
N GLU A 125 -21.28 -6.83 39.51
CA GLU A 125 -21.39 -6.19 38.18
C GLU A 125 -22.13 -4.83 38.26
N LYS A 126 -23.14 -4.73 39.12
CA LYS A 126 -23.87 -3.47 39.34
C LYS A 126 -22.99 -2.38 39.94
N GLU A 127 -22.10 -2.73 40.87
CA GLU A 127 -21.15 -1.80 41.50
C GLU A 127 -20.07 -1.36 40.52
N PHE A 128 -19.57 -2.25 39.65
CA PHE A 128 -18.68 -1.90 38.57
C PHE A 128 -19.32 -0.93 37.57
N ASN A 129 -20.55 -1.24 37.14
CA ASN A 129 -21.30 -0.39 36.23
C ASN A 129 -21.57 0.98 36.84
N TRP A 130 -21.84 1.03 38.16
CA TRP A 130 -22.01 2.28 38.88
C TRP A 130 -20.73 3.12 38.90
N LEU A 131 -19.57 2.52 39.17
CA LEU A 131 -18.27 3.21 39.14
C LEU A 131 -17.97 3.79 37.75
N ILE A 132 -18.24 3.03 36.70
CA ILE A 132 -18.01 3.46 35.30
C ILE A 132 -18.94 4.63 34.98
N SER A 133 -20.24 4.51 35.27
CA SER A 133 -21.25 5.53 34.96
C SER A 133 -21.03 6.85 35.70
N ASN A 134 -20.39 6.81 36.88
CA ASN A 134 -20.05 8.00 37.67
C ASN A 134 -18.60 8.50 37.47
N GLY A 135 -17.87 7.93 36.50
CA GLY A 135 -16.54 8.41 36.11
C GLY A 135 -15.39 7.98 37.04
N PHE A 136 -15.58 7.04 37.95
CA PHE A 136 -14.57 6.55 38.91
C PHE A 136 -13.64 5.51 38.30
N LYS A 137 -13.04 5.82 37.13
CA LYS A 137 -12.17 4.90 36.36
C LYS A 137 -11.03 4.33 37.18
N LYS A 138 -10.41 5.15 38.05
CA LYS A 138 -9.25 4.73 38.85
C LYS A 138 -9.67 3.69 39.92
N VAL A 139 -10.76 3.91 40.65
CA VAL A 139 -11.30 2.95 41.63
C VAL A 139 -11.68 1.66 40.92
N ASN A 140 -12.33 1.76 39.79
CA ASN A 140 -12.73 0.61 38.97
C ASN A 140 -11.49 -0.23 38.55
N SER A 141 -10.42 0.41 38.09
CA SER A 141 -9.16 -0.27 37.72
C SER A 141 -8.54 -0.98 38.93
N ILE A 142 -8.46 -0.32 40.09
CA ILE A 142 -7.89 -0.91 41.32
C ILE A 142 -8.74 -2.12 41.76
N ALA A 143 -10.06 -1.99 41.73
CA ALA A 143 -10.96 -3.08 42.12
C ALA A 143 -10.78 -4.31 41.20
N ILE A 144 -10.64 -4.12 39.89
CA ILE A 144 -10.36 -5.19 38.93
C ILE A 144 -9.03 -5.87 39.25
N GLU A 145 -7.96 -5.08 39.49
CA GLU A 145 -6.65 -5.64 39.78
C GLU A 145 -6.64 -6.37 41.16
N ASN A 146 -7.33 -5.86 42.16
CA ASN A 146 -7.49 -6.56 43.45
C ASN A 146 -8.22 -7.91 43.26
N GLN A 147 -9.29 -7.95 42.48
CA GLN A 147 -10.00 -9.20 42.17
C GLN A 147 -9.12 -10.21 41.44
N LYS A 148 -8.32 -9.75 40.47
CA LYS A 148 -7.34 -10.62 39.78
C LYS A 148 -6.34 -11.17 40.79
N PHE A 149 -5.83 -10.34 41.69
CA PHE A 149 -4.88 -10.78 42.70
C PHE A 149 -5.49 -11.86 43.64
N ILE A 150 -6.70 -11.65 44.13
CA ILE A 150 -7.40 -12.64 44.96
C ILE A 150 -7.61 -13.96 44.19
N SER A 151 -8.01 -13.88 42.94
CA SER A 151 -8.12 -15.05 42.06
C SER A 151 -6.79 -15.79 41.92
N LEU A 152 -5.70 -15.07 41.71
CA LEU A 152 -4.37 -15.66 41.62
C LEU A 152 -3.90 -16.26 42.97
N LYS A 153 -4.19 -15.61 44.10
CA LYS A 153 -3.90 -16.18 45.43
C LYS A 153 -4.62 -17.53 45.62
N SER A 154 -5.87 -17.60 45.23
CA SER A 154 -6.63 -18.86 45.29
C SER A 154 -6.09 -19.92 44.33
N LYS A 155 -5.76 -19.54 43.10
CA LYS A 155 -5.23 -20.43 42.05
C LYS A 155 -3.90 -21.04 42.48
N TYR A 156 -3.03 -20.29 43.17
CA TYR A 156 -1.67 -20.69 43.53
C TYR A 156 -1.46 -20.98 45.00
N ASN A 157 -2.57 -21.26 45.74
CA ASN A 157 -2.57 -21.62 47.14
C ASN A 157 -1.84 -20.61 48.06
N ALA A 158 -1.96 -19.31 47.73
CA ALA A 158 -1.33 -18.23 48.49
C ALA A 158 -2.30 -17.53 49.45
N ASN A 159 -3.42 -18.16 49.83
CA ASN A 159 -4.48 -17.54 50.64
C ASN A 159 -4.03 -17.24 52.06
N LYS A 160 -2.96 -17.86 52.58
CA LYS A 160 -2.38 -17.55 53.91
C LYS A 160 -1.85 -16.13 53.98
N TYR A 161 -1.45 -15.55 52.85
CA TYR A 161 -0.98 -14.18 52.80
C TYR A 161 -2.12 -13.19 53.00
N GLN A 162 -2.01 -12.35 54.05
CA GLN A 162 -3.15 -11.55 54.55
C GLN A 162 -3.55 -10.42 53.58
N ASP A 163 -2.61 -9.82 52.88
CA ASP A 163 -2.89 -8.69 52.01
C ASP A 163 -3.70 -9.12 50.76
N SER A 164 -4.67 -8.28 50.36
CA SER A 164 -5.55 -8.50 49.22
C SER A 164 -5.49 -7.37 48.18
N HIS A 165 -4.57 -6.43 48.34
CA HIS A 165 -4.42 -5.29 47.46
C HIS A 165 -3.40 -5.56 46.33
N SER A 166 -3.68 -5.03 45.18
CA SER A 166 -2.86 -5.21 43.97
C SER A 166 -1.48 -4.51 44.02
N ASP A 167 -1.21 -3.68 44.99
CA ASP A 167 0.10 -3.08 45.28
C ASP A 167 1.00 -3.97 46.16
N SER A 168 0.48 -5.11 46.61
CA SER A 168 1.20 -6.11 47.40
C SER A 168 2.40 -6.70 46.61
N PRO A 169 3.57 -6.92 47.25
CA PRO A 169 4.72 -7.60 46.67
C PRO A 169 4.43 -8.99 46.10
N LEU A 170 3.40 -9.69 46.63
CA LEU A 170 2.99 -11.00 46.14
C LEU A 170 2.33 -10.95 44.78
N TYR A 171 1.61 -9.86 44.44
CA TYR A 171 0.86 -9.79 43.21
C TYR A 171 1.70 -9.90 41.93
N PRO A 172 2.82 -9.13 41.76
CA PRO A 172 3.71 -9.32 40.61
C PRO A 172 4.32 -10.72 40.54
N ILE A 173 4.59 -11.35 41.69
CA ILE A 173 5.11 -12.73 41.74
C ILE A 173 4.09 -13.70 41.19
N LEU A 174 2.82 -13.62 41.66
CA LEU A 174 1.76 -14.49 41.17
C LEU A 174 1.43 -14.23 39.69
N LYS A 175 1.53 -13.00 39.22
CA LYS A 175 1.40 -12.69 37.79
C LYS A 175 2.49 -13.42 36.98
N LYS A 176 3.73 -13.40 37.42
CA LYS A 176 4.83 -14.13 36.77
C LYS A 176 4.54 -15.63 36.71
N ILE A 177 4.08 -16.20 37.83
CA ILE A 177 3.69 -17.62 37.88
C ILE A 177 2.57 -17.92 36.86
N ASP A 178 1.60 -17.02 36.75
CA ASP A 178 0.42 -17.19 35.88
C ASP A 178 0.78 -17.17 34.39
N ILE A 179 1.69 -16.26 34.00
CA ILE A 179 2.21 -16.20 32.61
C ILE A 179 3.41 -17.13 32.40
N SER A 180 3.68 -17.98 33.38
CA SER A 180 4.78 -18.94 33.29
C SER A 180 6.18 -18.29 33.19
N GLU A 181 6.34 -17.07 33.65
CA GLU A 181 7.63 -16.39 33.75
C GLU A 181 8.44 -16.95 34.95
N ARG A 182 9.76 -17.02 34.77
CA ARG A 182 10.66 -17.52 35.81
C ARG A 182 10.72 -16.52 36.97
N LEU A 183 10.65 -17.04 38.20
CA LEU A 183 10.92 -16.27 39.40
C LEU A 183 12.42 -16.04 39.56
N THR A 184 12.79 -14.88 40.08
CA THR A 184 14.15 -14.56 40.50
C THR A 184 14.47 -15.23 41.83
N GLU A 185 15.76 -15.37 42.16
CA GLU A 185 16.20 -15.91 43.46
C GLU A 185 15.65 -15.08 44.63
N LEU A 186 15.52 -13.76 44.46
CA LEU A 186 14.94 -12.87 45.46
C LEU A 186 13.46 -13.13 45.69
N GLU A 187 12.69 -13.39 44.61
CA GLU A 187 11.27 -13.72 44.69
C GLU A 187 11.06 -15.10 45.33
N TYR A 188 11.88 -16.10 45.01
CA TYR A 188 11.88 -17.38 45.70
C TYR A 188 12.16 -17.21 47.21
N LYS A 189 13.20 -16.44 47.58
CA LYS A 189 13.54 -16.18 48.95
C LYS A 189 12.43 -15.45 49.68
N TRP A 190 11.79 -14.47 49.03
CA TRP A 190 10.63 -13.75 49.58
C TRP A 190 9.46 -14.66 49.84
N LEU A 191 9.11 -15.61 48.94
CA LEU A 191 8.05 -16.59 49.12
C LEU A 191 8.33 -17.52 50.32
N ILE A 192 9.60 -17.88 50.57
CA ILE A 192 10.02 -18.68 51.70
C ILE A 192 9.85 -17.88 53.01
N GLU A 193 10.27 -16.62 53.04
CA GLU A 193 10.14 -15.71 54.19
C GLU A 193 8.68 -15.45 54.56
N GLN A 194 7.76 -15.49 53.57
CA GLN A 194 6.31 -15.36 53.79
C GLN A 194 5.61 -16.69 54.10
N GLU A 195 6.36 -17.77 54.30
CA GLU A 195 5.84 -19.12 54.63
C GLU A 195 4.84 -19.65 53.61
N LEU A 196 4.94 -19.26 52.32
CA LEU A 196 4.08 -19.68 51.23
C LEU A 196 4.55 -21.00 50.59
N SER A 197 4.67 -22.04 51.43
CA SER A 197 5.22 -23.35 51.03
C SER A 197 4.41 -24.03 49.93
N GLU A 198 3.09 -23.92 49.97
CA GLU A 198 2.18 -24.53 48.94
C GLU A 198 2.38 -23.86 47.56
N THR A 199 2.52 -22.53 47.56
CA THR A 199 2.81 -21.76 46.33
C THR A 199 4.17 -22.15 45.76
N LEU A 200 5.19 -22.31 46.62
CA LEU A 200 6.51 -22.76 46.23
C LEU A 200 6.53 -24.17 45.64
N GLU A 201 5.80 -25.08 46.26
CA GLU A 201 5.64 -26.46 45.77
C GLU A 201 4.97 -26.47 44.37
N PHE A 202 3.95 -25.66 44.19
CA PHE A 202 3.26 -25.49 42.91
C PHE A 202 4.26 -24.99 41.83
N VAL A 203 5.07 -23.97 42.13
CA VAL A 203 6.07 -23.43 41.20
C VAL A 203 7.10 -24.50 40.83
N LYS A 204 7.62 -25.26 41.81
CA LYS A 204 8.56 -26.36 41.56
C LYS A 204 7.97 -27.45 40.66
N GLN A 205 6.71 -27.82 40.90
CA GLN A 205 6.02 -28.79 40.04
C GLN A 205 5.84 -28.29 38.63
N GLN A 206 5.46 -27.02 38.46
CA GLN A 206 5.36 -26.41 37.12
C GLN A 206 6.72 -26.41 36.40
N GLU A 207 7.81 -26.04 37.10
CA GLU A 207 9.15 -26.04 36.52
C GLU A 207 9.60 -27.47 36.14
N ALA A 208 9.30 -28.47 36.97
CA ALA A 208 9.61 -29.86 36.67
C ALA A 208 8.83 -30.35 35.44
N THR A 209 7.54 -30.02 35.34
CA THR A 209 6.71 -30.36 34.19
C THR A 209 7.28 -29.73 32.91
N ARG A 210 7.63 -28.44 32.93
CA ARG A 210 8.24 -27.76 31.76
C ARG A 210 9.61 -28.31 31.39
N ARG A 211 10.42 -28.71 32.38
CA ARG A 211 11.71 -29.37 32.08
C ARG A 211 11.49 -30.71 31.36
N ASN A 212 10.51 -31.48 31.81
CA ASN A 212 10.18 -32.74 31.13
C ASN A 212 9.64 -32.48 29.72
N GLU A 213 8.74 -31.49 29.55
CA GLU A 213 8.26 -31.03 28.25
C GLU A 213 9.43 -30.62 27.34
N PHE A 214 10.37 -29.81 27.85
CA PHE A 214 11.55 -29.37 27.09
C PHE A 214 12.41 -30.55 26.64
N ILE A 215 12.60 -31.53 27.50
CA ILE A 215 13.32 -32.77 27.13
C ILE A 215 12.60 -33.49 25.99
N GLN A 216 11.28 -33.71 26.10
CA GLN A 216 10.46 -34.33 25.08
C GLN A 216 10.50 -33.56 23.74
N LEU A 217 10.40 -32.21 23.80
CA LEU A 217 10.52 -31.38 22.63
C LEU A 217 11.90 -31.48 21.98
N LYS A 218 12.99 -31.52 22.77
CA LYS A 218 14.35 -31.72 22.24
C LYS A 218 14.47 -33.07 21.50
N GLU A 219 13.88 -34.14 22.04
CA GLU A 219 13.87 -35.44 21.39
C GLU A 219 13.03 -35.41 20.10
N LYS A 220 11.82 -34.89 20.18
CA LYS A 220 10.87 -34.79 19.05
C LYS A 220 11.46 -34.00 17.87
N TYR A 221 12.13 -32.89 18.15
CA TYR A 221 12.70 -31.99 17.15
C TYR A 221 14.19 -32.21 16.90
N GLN A 222 14.74 -33.36 17.36
CA GLN A 222 16.13 -33.75 17.18
C GLN A 222 17.15 -32.69 17.63
N ALA A 223 16.83 -31.98 18.69
CA ALA A 223 17.68 -30.94 19.27
C ALA A 223 18.51 -31.41 20.49
N THR A 224 18.72 -32.71 20.64
CA THR A 224 19.41 -33.35 21.79
C THR A 224 20.90 -33.00 21.87
N LYS A 225 21.54 -32.62 20.78
CA LYS A 225 22.91 -32.11 20.74
C LYS A 225 23.11 -30.84 21.59
N TYR A 226 22.05 -30.05 21.76
CA TYR A 226 22.10 -28.85 22.62
C TYR A 226 22.07 -29.26 24.09
N LYS A 227 23.21 -29.05 24.79
CA LYS A 227 23.42 -29.59 26.13
C LYS A 227 22.60 -28.91 27.23
N SER A 228 22.32 -27.60 27.10
CA SER A 228 21.56 -26.87 28.12
C SER A 228 20.15 -27.42 28.32
N GLY A 229 19.80 -27.68 29.59
CA GLY A 229 18.44 -28.04 30.02
C GLY A 229 17.71 -26.86 30.68
N SER A 230 18.30 -25.65 30.62
CA SER A 230 17.70 -24.46 31.21
C SER A 230 16.47 -24.00 30.44
N LEU A 231 15.36 -23.79 31.14
CA LEU A 231 14.14 -23.20 30.58
C LEU A 231 14.31 -21.75 30.10
N SER A 232 15.41 -21.08 30.53
CA SER A 232 15.78 -19.73 30.03
C SER A 232 16.59 -19.79 28.72
N SER A 233 16.84 -20.98 28.21
CA SER A 233 17.51 -21.18 26.92
C SER A 233 16.64 -20.67 25.77
N PRO A 234 17.20 -19.97 24.76
CA PRO A 234 16.46 -19.61 23.56
C PRO A 234 15.85 -20.80 22.82
N LEU A 235 16.39 -22.01 22.99
CA LEU A 235 15.85 -23.20 22.35
C LEU A 235 14.46 -23.56 22.81
N TYR A 236 14.13 -23.40 24.09
CA TYR A 236 12.84 -23.82 24.62
C TYR A 236 11.65 -23.10 23.96
N PRO A 237 11.59 -21.76 23.90
CA PRO A 237 10.52 -21.06 23.20
C PRO A 237 10.50 -21.35 21.69
N ILE A 238 11.64 -21.59 21.06
CA ILE A 238 11.72 -22.01 19.65
C ILE A 238 11.00 -23.36 19.45
N LEU A 239 11.30 -24.36 20.30
CA LEU A 239 10.65 -25.66 20.21
C LEU A 239 9.16 -25.60 20.54
N GLN A 240 8.75 -24.75 21.48
CA GLN A 240 7.32 -24.50 21.77
C GLN A 240 6.58 -23.91 20.57
N LYS A 241 7.20 -22.95 19.85
CA LYS A 241 6.62 -22.45 18.59
C LYS A 241 6.47 -23.56 17.55
N LEU A 242 7.48 -24.40 17.39
CA LEU A 242 7.38 -25.57 16.49
C LEU A 242 6.25 -26.53 16.91
N GLU A 243 6.03 -26.72 18.21
CA GLU A 243 4.94 -27.55 18.72
C GLU A 243 3.59 -26.93 18.47
N ALA A 244 3.46 -25.61 18.67
CA ALA A 244 2.26 -24.82 18.38
C ALA A 244 2.04 -24.59 16.88
N GLU A 245 2.90 -25.17 16.05
CA GLU A 245 2.89 -25.00 14.59
C GLU A 245 3.04 -23.55 14.14
N GLU A 246 3.73 -22.71 14.89
CA GLU A 246 4.09 -21.36 14.49
C GLU A 246 5.36 -21.36 13.63
N ASN A 247 5.46 -20.40 12.72
CA ASN A 247 6.65 -20.25 11.89
C ASN A 247 7.77 -19.58 12.69
N LEU A 248 9.00 -20.05 12.47
CA LEU A 248 10.17 -19.43 13.05
C LEU A 248 10.57 -18.17 12.26
N ILE A 249 11.04 -17.15 12.97
CA ILE A 249 11.59 -15.93 12.35
C ILE A 249 13.08 -16.13 12.01
N ASP A 250 13.59 -15.28 11.10
CA ASP A 250 14.97 -15.39 10.60
C ASP A 250 16.04 -15.38 11.71
N THR A 251 15.80 -14.64 12.79
CA THR A 251 16.72 -14.59 13.94
C THR A 251 16.76 -15.91 14.70
N GLU A 252 15.63 -16.62 14.81
CA GLU A 252 15.53 -17.93 15.46
C GLU A 252 16.20 -19.02 14.59
N LEU A 253 16.00 -18.95 13.28
CA LEU A 253 16.66 -19.84 12.32
C LEU A 253 18.19 -19.62 12.33
N THR A 254 18.63 -18.37 12.40
CA THR A 254 20.05 -18.03 12.49
C THR A 254 20.64 -18.56 13.78
N TRP A 255 19.94 -18.39 14.91
CA TRP A 255 20.38 -18.93 16.19
C TRP A 255 20.50 -20.46 16.18
N LEU A 256 19.51 -21.18 15.58
CA LEU A 256 19.59 -22.64 15.43
C LEU A 256 20.79 -23.06 14.57
N LYS A 257 21.15 -22.30 13.52
CA LYS A 257 22.34 -22.54 12.68
C LYS A 257 23.63 -22.37 13.48
N GLU A 258 23.72 -21.32 14.28
CA GLU A 258 24.88 -21.07 15.16
C GLU A 258 25.06 -22.17 16.21
N GLN A 259 23.96 -22.82 16.63
CA GLN A 259 24.01 -23.98 17.56
C GLN A 259 24.17 -25.32 16.84
N GLU A 260 24.39 -25.34 15.52
CA GLU A 260 24.55 -26.55 14.70
C GLU A 260 23.37 -27.53 14.78
N LEU A 261 22.14 -27.02 15.01
CA LEU A 261 20.90 -27.81 15.12
C LEU A 261 20.24 -27.99 13.75
N ILE A 262 20.97 -28.57 12.80
CA ILE A 262 20.56 -28.69 11.39
C ILE A 262 19.30 -29.56 11.24
N GLU A 263 19.21 -30.65 12.01
CA GLU A 263 18.04 -31.54 11.97
C GLU A 263 16.76 -30.82 12.43
N THR A 264 16.86 -29.97 13.46
CA THR A 264 15.75 -29.14 13.95
C THR A 264 15.29 -28.13 12.89
N ILE A 265 16.25 -27.50 12.19
CA ILE A 265 15.97 -26.57 11.09
C ILE A 265 15.23 -27.31 9.96
N THR A 266 15.74 -28.50 9.58
CA THR A 266 15.10 -29.29 8.51
C THR A 266 13.65 -29.65 8.85
N ILE A 267 13.38 -30.03 10.10
CA ILE A 267 12.01 -30.33 10.56
C ILE A 267 11.14 -29.07 10.53
N ALA A 268 11.67 -27.91 10.94
CA ALA A 268 10.96 -26.64 10.90
C ALA A 268 10.58 -26.25 9.46
N GLU A 269 11.54 -26.32 8.52
CA GLU A 269 11.32 -26.05 7.11
C GLU A 269 10.33 -27.03 6.46
N GLU A 270 10.40 -28.32 6.81
CA GLU A 270 9.44 -29.32 6.29
C GLU A 270 8.03 -29.05 6.83
N LYS A 271 7.87 -28.66 8.08
CA LYS A 271 6.58 -28.25 8.65
C LYS A 271 6.02 -27.03 7.95
N GLU A 272 6.84 -25.99 7.74
CA GLU A 272 6.43 -24.78 7.03
C GLU A 272 5.97 -25.10 5.60
N LYS A 273 6.77 -25.86 4.85
CA LYS A 273 6.41 -26.30 3.49
C LYS A 273 5.13 -27.15 3.46
N THR A 274 4.90 -27.97 4.50
CA THR A 274 3.67 -28.78 4.61
C THR A 274 2.44 -27.89 4.79
N LYS A 275 2.53 -26.84 5.61
CA LYS A 275 1.46 -25.85 5.77
C LYS A 275 1.23 -25.05 4.50
N GLU A 276 2.31 -24.56 3.89
CA GLU A 276 2.23 -23.87 2.61
C GLU A 276 1.54 -24.76 1.56
N PHE A 277 1.90 -26.04 1.50
CA PHE A 277 1.28 -26.99 0.59
C PHE A 277 -0.22 -27.16 0.87
N ALA A 278 -0.61 -27.31 2.12
CA ALA A 278 -2.02 -27.39 2.50
C ALA A 278 -2.80 -26.14 2.10
N ALA A 279 -2.24 -24.96 2.33
CA ALA A 279 -2.83 -23.69 1.90
C ALA A 279 -2.95 -23.58 0.37
N LEU A 280 -1.91 -24.00 -0.37
CA LEU A 280 -1.93 -24.04 -1.83
C LEU A 280 -2.95 -25.04 -2.37
N LYS A 281 -3.12 -26.20 -1.74
CA LYS A 281 -4.16 -27.18 -2.11
C LYS A 281 -5.56 -26.59 -1.98
N ILE A 282 -5.83 -25.86 -0.89
CA ILE A 282 -7.12 -25.16 -0.70
C ILE A 282 -7.28 -24.07 -1.76
N LYS A 283 -6.27 -23.21 -1.94
CA LYS A 283 -6.29 -22.10 -2.88
C LYS A 283 -6.57 -22.53 -4.32
N TYR A 284 -5.98 -23.65 -4.74
CA TYR A 284 -6.08 -24.16 -6.13
C TYR A 284 -7.01 -25.37 -6.26
N GLN A 285 -7.87 -25.59 -5.27
CA GLN A 285 -8.89 -26.66 -5.28
C GLN A 285 -8.31 -28.06 -5.58
N ALA A 286 -7.18 -28.36 -4.95
CA ALA A 286 -6.47 -29.64 -5.10
C ALA A 286 -6.53 -30.51 -3.81
N THR A 287 -7.55 -30.32 -2.97
CA THR A 287 -7.69 -30.98 -1.66
C THR A 287 -7.96 -32.48 -1.77
N GLU A 288 -8.50 -32.96 -2.91
CA GLU A 288 -8.72 -34.39 -3.18
C GLU A 288 -7.41 -35.19 -3.34
N TYR A 289 -6.28 -34.49 -3.50
CA TYR A 289 -4.97 -35.13 -3.55
C TYR A 289 -4.50 -35.47 -2.14
N GLU A 290 -4.38 -36.77 -1.81
CA GLU A 290 -4.17 -37.25 -0.44
C GLU A 290 -2.76 -36.95 0.11
N ASP A 291 -1.73 -36.96 -0.75
CA ASP A 291 -0.35 -36.73 -0.33
C ASP A 291 -0.19 -35.30 0.23
N ILE A 292 0.38 -35.21 1.43
CA ILE A 292 0.67 -33.96 2.15
C ILE A 292 2.17 -33.65 2.18
N SER A 293 3.01 -34.51 1.61
CA SER A 293 4.46 -34.33 1.62
C SER A 293 4.89 -33.12 0.80
N PRO A 294 5.72 -32.22 1.34
CA PRO A 294 6.29 -31.10 0.57
C PRO A 294 7.28 -31.59 -0.53
N LYS A 295 7.62 -32.86 -0.57
CA LYS A 295 8.41 -33.47 -1.64
C LYS A 295 7.53 -33.90 -2.83
N SER A 296 6.22 -33.83 -2.70
CA SER A 296 5.24 -34.17 -3.72
C SER A 296 5.44 -33.34 -5.00
N HIS A 297 5.24 -33.99 -6.15
CA HIS A 297 5.23 -33.28 -7.44
C HIS A 297 4.15 -32.19 -7.48
N LEU A 298 2.97 -32.48 -6.87
CA LEU A 298 1.89 -31.48 -6.82
C LEU A 298 2.32 -30.20 -6.10
N TYR A 299 3.09 -30.30 -5.01
CA TYR A 299 3.56 -29.10 -4.30
C TYR A 299 4.39 -28.20 -5.22
N LYS A 300 5.30 -28.77 -6.00
CA LYS A 300 6.11 -28.00 -6.97
C LYS A 300 5.24 -27.36 -8.04
N VAL A 301 4.24 -28.11 -8.55
CA VAL A 301 3.29 -27.59 -9.53
C VAL A 301 2.48 -26.41 -8.95
N LEU A 302 1.92 -26.55 -7.74
CA LEU A 302 1.14 -25.48 -7.11
C LEU A 302 1.98 -24.24 -6.80
N LYS A 303 3.23 -24.39 -6.37
CA LYS A 303 4.16 -23.25 -6.20
C LYS A 303 4.43 -22.55 -7.53
N ASN A 304 4.63 -23.31 -8.60
CA ASN A 304 4.82 -22.74 -9.92
C ASN A 304 3.60 -21.93 -10.38
N ILE A 305 2.40 -22.47 -10.15
CA ILE A 305 1.13 -21.74 -10.39
C ILE A 305 1.06 -20.47 -9.54
N ASP A 306 1.39 -20.57 -8.26
CA ASP A 306 1.30 -19.43 -7.33
C ASP A 306 2.25 -18.29 -7.70
N SER A 307 3.40 -18.62 -8.27
CA SER A 307 4.35 -17.66 -8.85
C SER A 307 3.86 -17.02 -10.17
N GLY A 308 2.68 -17.42 -10.67
CA GLY A 308 2.12 -16.88 -11.92
C GLY A 308 2.76 -17.45 -13.18
N ASN A 309 3.45 -18.58 -13.10
CA ASN A 309 4.08 -19.21 -14.25
C ASN A 309 3.11 -20.09 -15.04
N CYS A 310 3.41 -20.26 -16.32
CA CYS A 310 2.68 -21.18 -17.18
C CYS A 310 2.93 -22.65 -16.78
N LEU A 311 1.86 -23.45 -16.81
CA LEU A 311 1.98 -24.90 -16.65
C LEU A 311 2.61 -25.55 -17.89
N GLY A 312 3.64 -26.37 -17.67
CA GLY A 312 4.22 -27.20 -18.71
C GLY A 312 3.28 -28.37 -19.10
N GLY A 313 3.45 -28.90 -20.30
CA GLY A 313 2.62 -30.03 -20.79
C GLY A 313 2.67 -31.25 -19.88
N GLN A 314 3.80 -31.52 -19.22
CA GLN A 314 3.94 -32.61 -18.26
C GLN A 314 3.10 -32.37 -17.01
N ASP A 315 3.09 -31.16 -16.48
CA ASP A 315 2.30 -30.77 -15.29
C ASP A 315 0.80 -30.81 -15.59
N VAL A 316 0.38 -30.31 -16.76
CA VAL A 316 -1.01 -30.40 -17.23
C VAL A 316 -1.45 -31.88 -17.32
N ASN A 317 -0.62 -32.77 -17.89
CA ASN A 317 -0.92 -34.21 -17.99
C ASN A 317 -0.98 -34.85 -16.60
N PHE A 318 -0.08 -34.47 -15.68
CA PHE A 318 -0.12 -34.96 -14.29
C PHE A 318 -1.43 -34.57 -13.61
N LEU A 319 -1.84 -33.30 -13.70
CA LEU A 319 -3.09 -32.80 -13.11
C LEU A 319 -4.32 -33.47 -13.72
N LYS A 320 -4.36 -33.67 -15.05
CA LYS A 320 -5.44 -34.39 -15.75
C LYS A 320 -5.56 -35.82 -15.26
N LYS A 321 -4.45 -36.57 -15.14
CA LYS A 321 -4.44 -37.95 -14.62
C LYS A 321 -4.98 -38.05 -13.18
N ARG A 322 -4.82 -36.99 -12.39
CA ARG A 322 -5.32 -36.87 -11.00
C ARG A 322 -6.71 -36.25 -10.90
N LYS A 323 -7.38 -35.99 -12.03
CA LYS A 323 -8.70 -35.38 -12.13
C LYS A 323 -8.78 -33.96 -11.51
N LEU A 324 -7.65 -33.25 -11.36
CA LEU A 324 -7.55 -31.89 -10.81
C LEU A 324 -7.81 -30.83 -11.90
N LEU A 325 -9.00 -30.87 -12.51
CA LEU A 325 -9.34 -30.01 -13.66
C LEU A 325 -9.55 -28.54 -13.24
N GLU A 326 -10.15 -28.32 -12.09
CA GLU A 326 -10.31 -26.94 -11.55
C GLU A 326 -8.95 -26.29 -11.22
N THR A 327 -7.98 -27.08 -10.76
CA THR A 327 -6.61 -26.59 -10.56
C THR A 327 -6.00 -26.09 -11.87
N ILE A 328 -6.22 -26.80 -12.99
CA ILE A 328 -5.73 -26.37 -14.33
C ILE A 328 -6.40 -25.05 -14.74
N LYS A 329 -7.70 -24.91 -14.52
CA LYS A 329 -8.45 -23.69 -14.84
C LYS A 329 -7.93 -22.51 -14.03
N LEU A 330 -7.80 -22.67 -12.71
CA LEU A 330 -7.27 -21.64 -11.82
C LEU A 330 -5.83 -21.25 -12.17
N ALA A 331 -5.00 -22.22 -12.59
CA ALA A 331 -3.65 -21.98 -13.07
C ALA A 331 -3.63 -21.10 -14.33
N ASN A 332 -4.49 -21.43 -15.30
CA ASN A 332 -4.62 -20.65 -16.52
C ASN A 332 -5.11 -19.22 -16.22
N ASP A 333 -6.10 -19.08 -15.34
CA ASP A 333 -6.61 -17.75 -14.93
C ASP A 333 -5.52 -16.93 -14.20
N LYS A 334 -4.75 -17.58 -13.34
CA LYS A 334 -3.62 -16.93 -12.65
C LYS A 334 -2.56 -16.46 -13.64
N TYR A 335 -2.18 -17.33 -14.60
CA TYR A 335 -1.22 -16.98 -15.64
C TYR A 335 -1.71 -15.85 -16.53
N ILE A 336 -2.99 -15.86 -16.93
CA ILE A 336 -3.62 -14.78 -17.68
C ILE A 336 -3.54 -13.45 -16.93
N ASN A 337 -3.83 -13.45 -15.62
CA ASN A 337 -3.73 -12.25 -14.81
C ASN A 337 -2.28 -11.76 -14.69
N HIS A 338 -1.32 -12.67 -14.59
CA HIS A 338 0.11 -12.33 -14.62
C HIS A 338 0.51 -11.67 -15.96
N LEU A 339 0.05 -12.24 -17.09
CA LEU A 339 0.31 -11.65 -18.41
C LEU A 339 -0.35 -10.27 -18.56
N LYS A 340 -1.56 -10.06 -18.02
CA LYS A 340 -2.21 -8.73 -18.00
C LYS A 340 -1.40 -7.71 -17.22
N SER A 341 -0.94 -8.03 -16.01
CA SER A 341 -0.08 -7.14 -15.22
C SER A 341 1.22 -6.82 -15.95
N LYS A 342 1.83 -7.82 -16.58
CA LYS A 342 3.06 -7.63 -17.39
C LYS A 342 2.82 -6.66 -18.55
N ILE A 343 1.67 -6.75 -19.24
CA ILE A 343 1.29 -5.81 -20.30
C ILE A 343 1.13 -4.40 -19.75
N GLU A 344 0.52 -4.25 -18.58
CA GLU A 344 0.33 -2.93 -17.95
C GLU A 344 1.66 -2.29 -17.56
N GLU A 345 2.61 -3.06 -17.05
CA GLU A 345 3.92 -2.58 -16.61
C GLU A 345 4.89 -2.32 -17.76
N ASN A 346 5.10 -3.28 -18.65
CA ASN A 346 6.15 -3.26 -19.67
C ASN A 346 5.66 -3.25 -21.12
N GLY A 347 4.41 -3.59 -21.36
CA GLY A 347 3.77 -3.54 -22.69
C GLY A 347 4.16 -4.64 -23.67
N LEU A 348 5.10 -5.51 -23.33
CA LEU A 348 5.63 -6.53 -24.26
C LEU A 348 5.50 -7.95 -23.69
N LEU A 349 4.96 -8.84 -24.50
CA LEU A 349 4.97 -10.28 -24.28
C LEU A 349 5.99 -10.94 -25.22
N THR A 350 6.53 -12.08 -24.79
CA THR A 350 7.39 -12.91 -25.62
C THR A 350 6.58 -13.68 -26.67
N ASP A 351 7.24 -14.14 -27.72
CA ASP A 351 6.56 -14.94 -28.75
C ASP A 351 5.92 -16.22 -28.19
N SER A 352 6.55 -16.85 -27.22
CA SER A 352 6.01 -18.04 -26.53
C SER A 352 4.76 -17.72 -25.70
N GLU A 353 4.70 -16.57 -25.05
CA GLU A 353 3.52 -16.11 -24.32
C GLU A 353 2.35 -15.79 -25.28
N ILE A 354 2.65 -15.18 -26.42
CA ILE A 354 1.65 -14.91 -27.47
C ILE A 354 1.14 -16.22 -28.09
N GLU A 355 2.02 -17.17 -28.33
CA GLU A 355 1.65 -18.49 -28.84
C GLU A 355 0.77 -19.25 -27.84
N TRP A 356 1.11 -19.21 -26.56
CA TRP A 356 0.29 -19.80 -25.49
C TRP A 356 -1.11 -19.18 -25.47
N LEU A 357 -1.22 -17.85 -25.56
CA LEU A 357 -2.51 -17.13 -25.61
C LEU A 357 -3.36 -17.57 -26.83
N LYS A 358 -2.73 -17.72 -28.01
CA LYS A 358 -3.40 -18.21 -29.22
C LYS A 358 -3.93 -19.63 -29.03
N ASN A 359 -3.10 -20.52 -28.50
CA ASN A 359 -3.45 -21.93 -28.25
C ASN A 359 -4.57 -22.09 -27.20
N ASN A 360 -4.76 -21.09 -26.35
CA ASN A 360 -5.83 -21.06 -25.34
C ASN A 360 -7.01 -20.13 -25.74
N GLY A 361 -7.09 -19.68 -27.00
CA GLY A 361 -8.21 -18.88 -27.52
C GLY A 361 -8.36 -17.51 -26.87
N ARG A 362 -7.24 -16.89 -26.40
CA ARG A 362 -7.26 -15.61 -25.68
C ARG A 362 -6.95 -14.42 -26.59
N GLU A 363 -7.74 -14.32 -27.67
CA GLU A 363 -7.65 -13.20 -28.62
C GLU A 363 -7.93 -11.84 -27.95
N ASP A 364 -8.72 -11.83 -26.88
CA ASP A 364 -8.97 -10.65 -26.05
C ASP A 364 -7.67 -10.03 -25.48
N ILE A 365 -6.77 -10.86 -24.96
CA ILE A 365 -5.49 -10.42 -24.41
C ILE A 365 -4.52 -10.03 -25.52
N ILE A 366 -4.50 -10.79 -26.62
CA ILE A 366 -3.66 -10.46 -27.78
C ILE A 366 -4.02 -9.09 -28.34
N SER A 367 -5.33 -8.78 -28.46
CA SER A 367 -5.79 -7.46 -28.86
C SER A 367 -5.35 -6.36 -27.89
N LEU A 368 -5.35 -6.63 -26.59
CA LEU A 368 -4.86 -5.68 -25.56
C LEU A 368 -3.35 -5.38 -25.74
N VAL A 369 -2.54 -6.43 -25.97
CA VAL A 369 -1.10 -6.28 -26.25
C VAL A 369 -0.87 -5.40 -27.49
N GLN A 370 -1.60 -5.69 -28.57
CA GLN A 370 -1.49 -4.94 -29.81
C GLN A 370 -1.88 -3.47 -29.65
N LYS A 371 -2.97 -3.19 -28.94
CA LYS A 371 -3.40 -1.81 -28.61
C LYS A 371 -2.31 -1.08 -27.79
N ARG A 372 -1.73 -1.75 -26.80
CA ARG A 372 -0.66 -1.17 -25.98
C ARG A 372 0.59 -0.87 -26.80
N LEU A 373 1.03 -1.83 -27.61
CA LEU A 373 2.16 -1.66 -28.52
C LEU A 373 1.91 -0.50 -29.50
N PHE A 374 0.72 -0.40 -30.07
CA PHE A 374 0.36 0.70 -30.95
C PHE A 374 0.44 2.05 -30.23
N SER A 375 -0.03 2.14 -29.00
CA SER A 375 0.09 3.36 -28.19
C SER A 375 1.56 3.77 -27.98
N ILE A 376 2.43 2.79 -27.68
CA ILE A 376 3.88 3.01 -27.53
C ILE A 376 4.49 3.51 -28.85
N LEU A 377 4.16 2.88 -29.97
CA LEU A 377 4.64 3.27 -31.30
C LEU A 377 4.16 4.67 -31.66
N LYS A 378 2.89 5.01 -31.43
CA LYS A 378 2.36 6.37 -31.66
C LYS A 378 3.15 7.42 -30.89
N SER A 379 3.46 7.15 -29.62
CA SER A 379 4.28 8.05 -28.80
C SER A 379 5.70 8.16 -29.31
N LYS A 380 6.34 7.04 -29.66
CA LYS A 380 7.70 7.00 -30.19
C LYS A 380 7.84 7.82 -31.48
N TYR A 381 6.86 7.72 -32.37
CA TYR A 381 6.82 8.42 -33.65
C TYR A 381 6.17 9.80 -33.61
N ALA A 382 5.78 10.26 -32.41
CA ALA A 382 5.15 11.57 -32.17
C ALA A 382 3.82 11.79 -32.95
N VAL A 383 3.03 10.74 -33.08
CA VAL A 383 1.71 10.74 -33.72
C VAL A 383 0.58 10.35 -32.75
N SER A 384 0.73 10.74 -31.48
CA SER A 384 -0.22 10.39 -30.40
C SER A 384 -1.64 10.94 -30.64
N ASN A 385 -1.80 11.96 -31.45
CA ASN A 385 -3.07 12.58 -31.78
C ASN A 385 -3.93 11.74 -32.76
N TYR A 386 -3.36 10.70 -33.36
CA TYR A 386 -4.12 9.82 -34.23
C TYR A 386 -5.17 9.03 -33.43
N GLN A 387 -6.44 9.19 -33.80
CA GLN A 387 -7.60 8.75 -33.00
C GLN A 387 -7.77 7.23 -32.98
N ASP A 388 -7.54 6.55 -34.11
CA ASP A 388 -7.75 5.11 -34.22
C ASP A 388 -6.75 4.35 -33.32
N GLN A 389 -7.30 3.37 -32.59
CA GLN A 389 -6.54 2.48 -31.69
C GLN A 389 -6.63 1.01 -32.13
N SER A 390 -7.25 0.77 -33.29
CA SER A 390 -7.42 -0.59 -33.80
C SER A 390 -6.08 -1.23 -34.17
N PRO A 391 -5.85 -2.50 -33.79
CA PRO A 391 -4.69 -3.26 -34.27
C PRO A 391 -4.65 -3.45 -35.80
N ASN A 392 -5.77 -3.25 -36.47
CA ASN A 392 -5.88 -3.33 -37.94
C ASN A 392 -5.70 -1.95 -38.63
N SER A 393 -5.41 -0.91 -37.87
CA SER A 393 -5.16 0.41 -38.41
C SER A 393 -3.98 0.40 -39.39
N PRO A 394 -4.13 1.03 -40.57
CA PRO A 394 -3.02 1.17 -41.51
C PRO A 394 -1.78 1.79 -40.86
N LEU A 395 -1.97 2.78 -39.98
CA LEU A 395 -0.87 3.40 -39.24
C LEU A 395 -0.11 2.38 -38.38
N TYR A 396 -0.81 1.50 -37.67
CA TYR A 396 -0.16 0.50 -36.83
C TYR A 396 0.73 -0.45 -37.65
N LEU A 397 0.21 -0.93 -38.79
CA LEU A 397 0.96 -1.81 -39.68
C LEU A 397 2.19 -1.10 -40.28
N ILE A 398 2.04 0.17 -40.65
CA ILE A 398 3.16 0.98 -41.16
C ILE A 398 4.21 1.18 -40.06
N LEU A 399 3.80 1.57 -38.85
CA LEU A 399 4.74 1.78 -37.74
C LEU A 399 5.48 0.49 -37.37
N GLN A 400 4.84 -0.66 -37.44
CA GLN A 400 5.49 -1.96 -37.22
C GLN A 400 6.57 -2.25 -38.28
N LYS A 401 6.29 -1.98 -39.56
CA LYS A 401 7.29 -2.11 -40.64
C LYS A 401 8.48 -1.18 -40.39
N LEU A 402 8.22 0.09 -40.08
CA LEU A 402 9.26 1.06 -39.78
C LEU A 402 10.12 0.64 -38.57
N GLU A 403 9.50 0.06 -37.54
CA GLU A 403 10.21 -0.42 -36.34
C GLU A 403 11.13 -1.59 -36.63
N LYS A 404 10.75 -2.45 -37.60
CA LYS A 404 11.54 -3.59 -38.06
C LYS A 404 12.54 -3.24 -39.16
N ASP A 405 12.72 -1.96 -39.48
CA ASP A 405 13.54 -1.48 -40.60
C ASP A 405 13.08 -2.04 -41.98
N GLU A 406 11.80 -2.41 -42.08
CA GLU A 406 11.21 -2.89 -43.33
C GLU A 406 10.74 -1.71 -44.18
N ARG A 407 10.96 -1.83 -45.52
CA ARG A 407 10.47 -0.83 -46.46
C ARG A 407 8.95 -0.81 -46.50
N ILE A 408 8.39 0.39 -46.51
CA ILE A 408 6.95 0.58 -46.72
C ILE A 408 6.65 0.77 -48.21
N GLU A 409 5.47 0.30 -48.61
CA GLU A 409 5.08 0.36 -50.03
C GLU A 409 4.62 1.79 -50.41
N PRO A 410 4.68 2.14 -51.73
CA PRO A 410 4.24 3.46 -52.20
C PRO A 410 2.79 3.80 -51.76
N LYS A 411 1.90 2.81 -51.69
CA LYS A 411 0.54 3.00 -51.20
C LYS A 411 0.52 3.42 -49.72
N ASP A 412 1.43 2.88 -48.89
CA ASP A 412 1.54 3.22 -47.46
C ASP A 412 2.04 4.66 -47.30
N VAL A 413 2.97 5.09 -48.16
CA VAL A 413 3.47 6.48 -48.21
C VAL A 413 2.33 7.43 -48.61
N GLY A 414 1.57 7.09 -49.68
CA GLY A 414 0.41 7.86 -50.13
C GLY A 414 -0.63 8.01 -49.00
N TRP A 415 -0.93 6.92 -48.30
CA TRP A 415 -1.84 6.95 -47.15
C TRP A 415 -1.35 7.87 -46.01
N LEU A 416 -0.04 7.84 -45.71
CA LEU A 416 0.56 8.75 -44.71
C LEU A 416 0.45 10.22 -45.12
N GLN A 417 0.59 10.52 -46.40
CA GLN A 417 0.48 11.89 -46.95
C GLN A 417 -0.99 12.39 -46.88
N GLU A 418 -1.93 11.57 -47.32
CA GLU A 418 -3.37 11.88 -47.30
C GLU A 418 -3.89 12.14 -45.87
N ASN A 419 -3.27 11.52 -44.86
CA ASN A 419 -3.66 11.68 -43.44
C ASN A 419 -2.76 12.68 -42.67
N ASP A 420 -1.94 13.46 -43.35
CA ASP A 420 -1.02 14.42 -42.74
C ASP A 420 -0.11 13.80 -41.66
N LEU A 421 0.34 12.56 -41.87
CA LEU A 421 1.19 11.82 -40.93
C LEU A 421 2.63 11.62 -41.43
N PHE A 422 2.93 12.01 -42.69
CA PHE A 422 4.23 11.82 -43.31
C PHE A 422 5.22 12.96 -42.98
N TYR A 423 5.51 13.10 -41.69
CA TYR A 423 6.42 14.14 -41.17
C TYR A 423 7.27 13.64 -39.97
N GLY A 424 8.18 14.48 -39.51
CA GLY A 424 8.95 14.26 -38.29
C GLY A 424 9.67 12.91 -38.26
N LYS A 425 9.43 12.13 -37.18
CA LYS A 425 10.14 10.84 -36.99
C LYS A 425 9.75 9.76 -37.98
N ILE A 426 8.52 9.76 -38.52
CA ILE A 426 8.10 8.84 -39.56
C ILE A 426 8.86 9.14 -40.86
N TRP A 427 8.89 10.41 -41.26
CA TRP A 427 9.65 10.88 -42.40
C TRP A 427 11.14 10.50 -42.29
N THR A 428 11.76 10.84 -41.19
CA THR A 428 13.17 10.55 -40.96
C THR A 428 13.47 9.05 -41.04
N LYS A 429 12.66 8.23 -40.35
CA LYS A 429 12.85 6.77 -40.34
C LYS A 429 12.66 6.15 -41.71
N TYR A 430 11.63 6.57 -42.45
CA TYR A 430 11.41 6.15 -43.81
C TYR A 430 12.65 6.43 -44.69
N HIS A 431 13.16 7.66 -44.68
CA HIS A 431 14.30 8.03 -45.50
C HIS A 431 15.59 7.30 -45.09
N ILE A 432 15.77 6.96 -43.83
CA ILE A 432 16.92 6.12 -43.40
C ILE A 432 16.79 4.71 -44.00
N ILE A 433 15.59 4.11 -43.94
CA ILE A 433 15.34 2.77 -44.49
C ILE A 433 15.60 2.77 -46.04
N GLU A 434 15.08 3.75 -46.77
CA GLU A 434 15.30 3.88 -48.19
C GLU A 434 16.78 4.11 -48.53
N ALA A 435 17.48 4.94 -47.75
CA ALA A 435 18.92 5.13 -47.92
C ALA A 435 19.70 3.83 -47.74
N ASN A 436 19.40 3.06 -46.73
CA ASN A 436 20.02 1.76 -46.47
C ASN A 436 19.75 0.78 -47.60
N PHE A 437 18.50 0.73 -48.08
CA PHE A 437 18.15 -0.10 -49.22
C PHE A 437 19.00 0.25 -50.46
N TYR A 438 19.07 1.53 -50.86
CA TYR A 438 19.87 1.94 -52.02
C TYR A 438 21.38 1.71 -51.83
N GLN A 439 21.91 1.81 -50.64
CA GLN A 439 23.30 1.45 -50.33
C GLN A 439 23.52 -0.06 -50.51
N GLN A 440 22.60 -0.90 -50.06
CA GLN A 440 22.66 -2.35 -50.27
C GLN A 440 22.57 -2.71 -51.76
N GLU A 441 21.64 -2.07 -52.50
CA GLU A 441 21.50 -2.25 -53.95
C GLU A 441 22.74 -1.81 -54.70
N PHE A 442 23.41 -0.73 -54.25
CA PHE A 442 24.72 -0.35 -54.84
C PHE A 442 25.76 -1.45 -54.60
N LYS A 443 25.87 -1.96 -53.40
CA LYS A 443 26.82 -3.06 -53.10
C LYS A 443 26.54 -4.32 -53.93
N ARG A 444 25.25 -4.64 -54.15
CA ARG A 444 24.81 -5.82 -54.88
C ARG A 444 25.02 -5.69 -56.39
N THR A 445 24.73 -4.51 -56.97
CA THR A 445 24.64 -4.31 -58.44
C THR A 445 25.77 -3.52 -59.01
N GLY A 446 26.51 -2.75 -58.22
CA GLY A 446 27.49 -1.77 -58.69
C GLY A 446 26.89 -0.54 -59.36
N ASN A 447 25.55 -0.43 -59.42
CA ASN A 447 24.86 0.69 -60.06
C ASN A 447 25.01 1.98 -59.26
N ARG A 448 25.81 2.92 -59.73
CA ARG A 448 26.10 4.19 -59.01
C ARG A 448 24.94 5.16 -58.93
N TRP A 449 23.85 4.99 -59.70
CA TRP A 449 22.60 5.73 -59.49
C TRP A 449 21.99 5.47 -58.14
N ASN A 450 22.23 4.29 -57.56
CA ASN A 450 21.81 3.97 -56.19
C ASN A 450 22.54 4.85 -55.13
N LEU A 451 23.75 5.32 -55.40
CA LEU A 451 24.44 6.29 -54.53
C LEU A 451 23.77 7.66 -54.56
N VAL A 452 23.29 8.11 -55.74
CA VAL A 452 22.53 9.36 -55.88
C VAL A 452 21.26 9.27 -55.03
N ASN A 453 20.49 8.17 -55.15
CA ASN A 453 19.29 7.93 -54.41
C ASN A 453 19.55 7.84 -52.89
N ALA A 454 20.53 7.05 -52.48
CA ALA A 454 20.92 6.91 -51.08
C ALA A 454 21.33 8.25 -50.46
N SER A 455 22.17 9.03 -51.18
CA SER A 455 22.59 10.37 -50.72
C SER A 455 21.39 11.32 -50.58
N SER A 456 20.47 11.30 -51.56
CA SER A 456 19.23 12.10 -51.48
C SER A 456 18.37 11.75 -50.24
N HIS A 457 18.19 10.45 -49.97
CA HIS A 457 17.43 10.00 -48.81
C HIS A 457 18.15 10.32 -47.48
N LEU A 458 19.47 10.19 -47.40
CA LEU A 458 20.26 10.59 -46.22
C LEU A 458 20.06 12.08 -45.89
N ARG A 459 20.13 12.95 -46.93
CA ARG A 459 19.88 14.38 -46.74
C ARG A 459 18.48 14.67 -46.19
N LYS A 460 17.44 14.02 -46.76
CA LYS A 460 16.06 14.14 -46.32
C LYS A 460 15.86 13.63 -44.87
N ALA A 461 16.76 12.76 -44.41
CA ALA A 461 16.78 12.26 -43.02
C ALA A 461 17.67 13.08 -42.09
N ASP A 462 18.13 14.28 -42.51
CA ASP A 462 19.05 15.14 -41.75
C ASP A 462 20.42 14.47 -41.47
N ARG A 463 20.84 13.54 -42.37
CA ARG A 463 22.10 12.79 -42.29
C ARG A 463 23.07 13.25 -43.37
N SER A 464 23.20 14.57 -43.60
CA SER A 464 23.99 15.12 -44.68
C SER A 464 25.49 14.81 -44.57
N LYS A 465 26.04 14.65 -43.36
CA LYS A 465 27.41 14.15 -43.17
C LYS A 465 27.58 12.75 -43.72
N SER A 466 26.67 11.82 -43.44
CA SER A 466 26.71 10.47 -43.99
C SER A 466 26.52 10.45 -45.51
N ALA A 467 25.76 11.40 -46.07
CA ALA A 467 25.65 11.57 -47.52
C ALA A 467 26.97 12.02 -48.16
N LEU A 468 27.75 12.88 -47.48
CA LEU A 468 29.09 13.27 -47.91
C LEU A 468 30.06 12.07 -47.84
N GLU A 469 30.07 11.34 -46.71
CA GLU A 469 30.91 10.14 -46.54
C GLU A 469 30.62 9.09 -47.62
N LEU A 470 29.34 8.86 -47.94
CA LEU A 470 28.92 7.91 -48.97
C LEU A 470 29.44 8.28 -50.37
N THR A 471 29.58 9.58 -50.67
CA THR A 471 29.99 10.10 -51.97
C THR A 471 31.46 10.58 -51.98
N ASP A 472 32.19 10.37 -50.88
CA ASP A 472 33.60 10.69 -50.79
C ASP A 472 34.44 9.71 -51.63
N ASN A 473 35.57 10.16 -52.11
CA ASN A 473 36.53 9.34 -52.90
C ASN A 473 35.93 8.66 -54.14
N LEU A 474 34.76 9.15 -54.65
CA LEU A 474 34.27 8.64 -55.93
C LEU A 474 35.17 9.03 -57.08
N PRO A 475 35.64 8.06 -57.86
CA PRO A 475 36.52 8.36 -59.05
C PRO A 475 35.67 8.92 -60.20
N LEU A 476 35.24 10.20 -60.07
CA LEU A 476 34.41 10.86 -61.09
C LEU A 476 34.95 10.75 -62.48
N ASN A 477 36.30 10.78 -62.65
CA ASN A 477 36.95 10.64 -63.94
C ASN A 477 36.71 9.28 -64.58
N SER A 478 36.48 8.23 -63.81
CA SER A 478 36.18 6.88 -64.32
C SER A 478 34.72 6.67 -64.72
N ILE A 479 33.84 7.60 -64.38
CA ILE A 479 32.45 7.55 -64.78
C ILE A 479 32.28 8.09 -66.16
N LYS A 480 31.78 7.29 -67.09
CA LYS A 480 31.54 7.73 -68.48
C LYS A 480 30.26 8.54 -68.67
N ASP A 481 29.25 8.24 -67.86
CA ASP A 481 27.93 8.87 -67.89
C ASP A 481 27.96 10.27 -67.26
N ASN A 482 27.87 11.30 -68.15
CA ASN A 482 27.82 12.69 -67.68
C ASN A 482 26.56 13.04 -66.87
N LYS A 483 25.42 12.39 -67.16
CA LYS A 483 24.19 12.58 -66.34
C LYS A 483 24.43 12.12 -64.96
N LEU A 484 25.02 10.93 -64.75
CA LEU A 484 25.37 10.41 -63.46
C LEU A 484 26.40 11.29 -62.73
N LYS A 485 27.43 11.79 -63.40
CA LYS A 485 28.39 12.74 -62.80
C LYS A 485 27.68 13.99 -62.27
N SER A 486 26.84 14.59 -63.13
CA SER A 486 26.07 15.77 -62.75
C SER A 486 25.14 15.49 -61.52
N ALA A 487 24.42 14.37 -61.52
CA ALA A 487 23.56 13.98 -60.43
C ALA A 487 24.35 13.75 -59.11
N LEU A 488 25.47 13.03 -59.14
CA LEU A 488 26.33 12.81 -57.98
C LEU A 488 26.86 14.14 -57.41
N LEU A 489 27.34 15.03 -58.26
CA LEU A 489 27.87 16.35 -57.87
C LEU A 489 26.74 17.24 -57.30
N THR A 490 25.57 17.24 -57.92
CA THR A 490 24.41 18.00 -57.44
C THR A 490 23.95 17.52 -56.05
N THR A 491 23.88 16.21 -55.86
CA THR A 491 23.47 15.64 -54.56
C THR A 491 24.53 15.90 -53.49
N ARG A 492 25.84 15.76 -53.85
CA ARG A 492 26.94 16.08 -52.95
C ARG A 492 26.99 17.57 -52.62
N GLY A 493 26.79 18.46 -53.59
CA GLY A 493 26.67 19.90 -53.38
C GLY A 493 25.51 20.25 -52.44
N GLY A 494 24.38 19.56 -52.60
CA GLY A 494 23.27 19.68 -51.66
C GLY A 494 23.64 19.25 -50.24
N ALA A 495 24.41 18.17 -50.07
CA ALA A 495 24.89 17.72 -48.77
C ALA A 495 25.89 18.70 -48.13
N PHE A 496 26.78 19.30 -48.92
CA PHE A 496 27.64 20.38 -48.45
C PHE A 496 26.84 21.60 -47.99
N ARG A 497 25.84 22.00 -48.76
CA ARG A 497 24.94 23.10 -48.41
C ARG A 497 24.22 22.83 -47.07
N ASP A 498 23.66 21.64 -46.88
CA ASP A 498 23.00 21.24 -45.64
C ASP A 498 23.97 21.20 -44.42
N CYS A 499 25.29 21.09 -44.67
CA CYS A 499 26.36 21.21 -43.68
C CYS A 499 26.95 22.63 -43.56
N ASP A 500 26.32 23.64 -44.13
CA ASP A 500 26.74 25.05 -44.17
C ASP A 500 28.10 25.29 -44.85
N LYS A 501 28.53 24.38 -45.75
CA LYS A 501 29.74 24.48 -46.55
C LYS A 501 29.38 25.02 -47.94
N LEU A 502 28.97 26.30 -47.97
CA LEU A 502 28.38 26.90 -49.17
C LEU A 502 29.36 27.03 -50.34
N ASP A 503 30.68 27.19 -50.08
CA ASP A 503 31.70 27.30 -51.14
C ASP A 503 31.92 25.94 -51.83
N ASP A 504 32.00 24.84 -51.05
CA ASP A 504 32.09 23.48 -51.61
C ASP A 504 30.81 23.12 -52.39
N ALA A 505 29.64 23.55 -51.89
CA ALA A 505 28.37 23.35 -52.58
C ALA A 505 28.31 24.08 -53.92
N GLU A 506 28.80 25.32 -54.00
CA GLU A 506 28.88 26.11 -55.22
C GLU A 506 29.84 25.45 -56.26
N ILE A 507 31.03 24.99 -55.82
CA ILE A 507 31.95 24.25 -56.65
C ILE A 507 31.31 23.02 -57.29
N CYS A 508 30.60 22.23 -56.46
CA CYS A 508 29.86 21.06 -56.92
C CYS A 508 28.78 21.42 -57.96
N ALA A 509 27.98 22.46 -57.71
CA ALA A 509 26.93 22.91 -58.62
C ALA A 509 27.51 23.36 -59.96
N LEU A 510 28.59 24.17 -59.95
CA LEU A 510 29.30 24.62 -61.18
C LEU A 510 29.90 23.46 -61.96
N GLN A 511 30.49 22.48 -61.30
CA GLN A 511 31.00 21.27 -61.93
C GLN A 511 29.89 20.43 -62.55
N ALA A 512 28.75 20.28 -61.82
CA ALA A 512 27.58 19.54 -62.30
C ALA A 512 27.01 20.16 -63.61
N MET A 513 26.92 21.49 -63.68
CA MET A 513 26.52 22.23 -64.90
C MET A 513 27.43 21.96 -66.09
N LYS A 514 28.75 21.83 -65.88
CA LYS A 514 29.70 21.48 -66.95
C LYS A 514 29.49 20.11 -67.58
N TYR A 515 29.04 19.12 -66.74
CA TYR A 515 28.75 17.79 -67.24
C TYR A 515 27.37 17.67 -67.88
N GLN A 516 26.39 18.44 -67.41
CA GLN A 516 25.03 18.42 -67.93
C GLN A 516 24.42 19.83 -67.86
N ALA A 517 24.63 20.65 -68.87
CA ALA A 517 24.18 22.04 -68.92
C ALA A 517 22.67 22.21 -69.11
N ASP A 518 21.98 21.18 -69.58
CA ASP A 518 20.55 21.13 -69.83
C ASP A 518 19.75 20.65 -68.61
N SER A 519 20.39 20.14 -67.55
CA SER A 519 19.75 19.70 -66.35
C SER A 519 19.39 20.89 -65.45
N HIS A 520 18.15 20.99 -64.99
CA HIS A 520 17.72 22.05 -64.08
C HIS A 520 18.28 21.91 -62.65
N HIS A 521 18.59 20.69 -62.19
CA HIS A 521 18.96 20.42 -60.78
C HIS A 521 20.18 21.20 -60.28
N PRO A 522 21.33 21.31 -61.02
CA PRO A 522 22.45 22.12 -60.56
C PRO A 522 22.12 23.62 -60.46
N TYR A 523 21.23 24.12 -61.32
CA TYR A 523 20.77 25.52 -61.29
C TYR A 523 19.85 25.79 -60.12
N THR A 524 18.96 24.85 -59.78
CA THR A 524 18.13 24.88 -58.56
C THR A 524 19.01 24.94 -57.32
N LEU A 525 20.06 24.09 -57.24
CA LEU A 525 21.03 24.10 -56.14
C LEU A 525 21.75 25.45 -56.04
N MET A 526 22.19 26.00 -57.14
CA MET A 526 22.89 27.30 -57.17
C MET A 526 21.96 28.43 -56.71
N GLY A 527 20.69 28.41 -57.12
CA GLY A 527 19.66 29.34 -56.67
C GLY A 527 19.53 29.31 -55.15
N ALA A 528 19.41 28.11 -54.60
CA ALA A 528 19.28 27.90 -53.17
C ALA A 528 20.52 28.35 -52.37
N ILE A 529 21.76 28.05 -52.85
CA ILE A 529 23.01 28.52 -52.25
C ILE A 529 23.08 30.05 -52.24
N CYS A 530 22.61 30.72 -53.31
CA CYS A 530 22.58 32.17 -53.36
C CYS A 530 21.61 32.75 -52.34
N TYR A 531 20.44 32.12 -52.10
CA TYR A 531 19.50 32.51 -51.05
C TYR A 531 20.08 32.31 -49.65
N ASP A 532 20.78 31.20 -49.38
CA ASP A 532 21.47 30.99 -48.10
C ASP A 532 22.56 32.05 -47.83
N ARG A 533 23.15 32.63 -48.92
CA ARG A 533 24.10 33.76 -48.84
C ARG A 533 23.45 35.13 -48.89
N TYR A 534 22.13 35.22 -48.77
CA TYR A 534 21.32 36.47 -48.82
C TYR A 534 21.48 37.24 -50.14
N LYS A 535 21.89 36.55 -51.25
CA LYS A 535 22.00 37.13 -52.58
C LYS A 535 20.75 36.82 -53.40
N TYR A 536 19.63 37.33 -52.98
CA TYR A 536 18.29 36.95 -53.48
C TYR A 536 18.11 37.20 -54.97
N GLU A 537 18.62 38.33 -55.48
CA GLU A 537 18.57 38.67 -56.89
C GLU A 537 19.31 37.65 -57.78
N LYS A 538 20.54 37.30 -57.36
CA LYS A 538 21.34 36.27 -58.03
C LYS A 538 20.73 34.88 -57.89
N GLY A 539 20.15 34.58 -56.74
CA GLY A 539 19.44 33.33 -56.52
C GLY A 539 18.19 33.18 -57.38
N SER A 540 17.42 34.25 -57.52
CA SER A 540 16.28 34.30 -58.43
C SER A 540 16.66 34.10 -59.89
N TYR A 541 17.79 34.69 -60.35
CA TYR A 541 18.32 34.43 -61.69
C TYR A 541 18.59 32.93 -61.91
N TRP A 542 19.25 32.28 -60.95
CA TRP A 542 19.56 30.84 -61.09
C TRP A 542 18.29 29.97 -61.06
N PHE A 543 17.28 30.32 -60.28
CA PHE A 543 15.98 29.64 -60.29
C PHE A 543 15.23 29.82 -61.62
N GLU A 544 15.31 30.99 -62.25
CA GLU A 544 14.78 31.23 -63.59
C GLU A 544 15.55 30.37 -64.63
N GLN A 545 16.88 30.27 -64.51
CA GLN A 545 17.65 29.37 -65.34
C GLN A 545 17.28 27.91 -65.19
N ALA A 546 16.89 27.49 -63.97
CA ALA A 546 16.34 26.16 -63.70
C ALA A 546 14.98 25.96 -64.39
N ILE A 547 14.06 26.91 -64.30
CA ILE A 547 12.74 26.86 -64.95
C ILE A 547 12.88 26.76 -66.45
N GLN A 548 13.77 27.54 -67.08
CA GLN A 548 14.05 27.47 -68.51
C GLN A 548 14.54 26.08 -68.94
N ARG A 549 15.09 25.28 -68.02
CA ARG A 549 15.58 23.91 -68.28
C ARG A 549 14.59 22.85 -67.83
N GLY A 550 13.35 23.23 -67.59
CA GLY A 550 12.26 22.31 -67.29
C GLY A 550 12.05 22.02 -65.81
N ALA A 551 12.55 22.86 -64.88
CA ALA A 551 12.14 22.79 -63.49
C ALA A 551 10.69 23.23 -63.37
N ASP A 552 9.90 22.48 -62.57
CA ASP A 552 8.58 22.88 -62.23
C ASP A 552 8.59 24.14 -61.35
N ILE A 553 7.69 25.09 -61.62
CA ILE A 553 7.60 26.34 -60.91
C ILE A 553 7.21 26.10 -59.45
N GLU A 554 6.31 25.14 -59.20
CA GLU A 554 5.85 24.78 -57.84
C GLU A 554 6.98 24.18 -57.00
N ASP A 555 7.85 23.35 -57.66
CA ASP A 555 9.04 22.78 -57.01
C ASP A 555 10.05 23.87 -56.64
N ILE A 556 10.27 24.85 -57.51
CA ILE A 556 11.13 26.01 -57.21
C ILE A 556 10.56 26.84 -56.09
N ASP A 557 9.25 27.10 -56.06
CA ASP A 557 8.62 27.85 -54.99
C ASP A 557 8.67 27.10 -53.66
N SER A 558 8.54 25.80 -53.69
CA SER A 558 8.69 24.92 -52.50
C SER A 558 10.14 24.98 -51.99
N GLU A 559 11.16 24.97 -52.86
CA GLU A 559 12.54 25.12 -52.45
C GLU A 559 12.81 26.51 -51.83
N ILE A 560 12.32 27.59 -52.43
CA ILE A 560 12.43 28.95 -51.87
C ILE A 560 11.77 29.01 -50.47
N LYS A 561 10.55 28.48 -50.33
CA LYS A 561 9.85 28.38 -49.03
C LYS A 561 10.70 27.64 -48.02
N ARG A 562 11.30 26.51 -48.41
CA ARG A 562 12.17 25.71 -47.55
C ARG A 562 13.38 26.48 -47.05
N VAL A 563 14.04 27.21 -47.93
CA VAL A 563 15.22 28.07 -47.59
C VAL A 563 14.82 29.11 -46.56
N ILE A 564 13.74 29.87 -46.80
CA ILE A 564 13.28 30.92 -45.92
C ILE A 564 12.80 30.37 -44.57
N LYS A 565 12.10 29.22 -44.59
CA LYS A 565 11.66 28.56 -43.35
C LYS A 565 12.82 28.11 -42.46
N ASN A 566 13.90 27.63 -43.07
CA ASN A 566 15.08 27.12 -42.35
C ASN A 566 16.03 28.22 -41.89
N GLU A 567 15.90 29.44 -42.41
CA GLU A 567 16.69 30.59 -41.96
C GLU A 567 16.41 30.87 -40.47
N LYS A 568 17.47 31.03 -39.68
CA LYS A 568 17.40 31.23 -38.23
C LYS A 568 17.11 32.68 -37.83
N SER A 569 17.56 33.63 -38.68
CA SER A 569 17.39 35.07 -38.44
C SER A 569 16.03 35.55 -38.90
N ASP A 570 15.22 36.08 -37.95
CA ASP A 570 13.93 36.72 -38.29
C ASP A 570 14.10 37.88 -39.26
N ASP A 571 15.17 38.68 -39.10
CA ASP A 571 15.45 39.82 -39.97
C ASP A 571 15.78 39.37 -41.41
N LYS A 572 16.54 38.30 -41.54
CA LYS A 572 16.87 37.76 -42.86
C LYS A 572 15.67 37.09 -43.54
N ARG A 573 14.79 36.44 -42.76
CA ARG A 573 13.50 35.95 -43.27
C ARG A 573 12.61 37.11 -43.77
N HIS A 574 12.59 38.21 -43.04
CA HIS A 574 11.86 39.41 -43.41
C HIS A 574 12.40 40.00 -44.71
N GLU A 575 13.73 40.22 -44.80
CA GLU A 575 14.42 40.74 -45.99
C GLU A 575 14.14 39.90 -47.23
N ALA A 576 14.19 38.55 -47.10
CA ALA A 576 13.87 37.63 -48.20
C ALA A 576 12.40 37.75 -48.62
N ALA A 577 11.49 37.87 -47.64
CA ALA A 577 10.06 38.01 -47.90
C ALA A 577 9.72 39.35 -48.61
N GLU A 578 10.34 40.44 -48.20
CA GLU A 578 10.17 41.74 -48.85
C GLU A 578 10.67 41.71 -50.31
N TYR A 579 11.84 41.11 -50.53
CA TYR A 579 12.39 40.92 -51.88
C TYR A 579 11.43 40.14 -52.79
N LEU A 580 10.90 38.99 -52.29
CA LEU A 580 9.98 38.16 -53.06
C LEU A 580 8.66 38.87 -53.40
N LEU A 581 8.07 39.55 -52.44
CA LEU A 581 6.83 40.32 -52.63
C LEU A 581 6.97 41.49 -53.59
N LYS A 582 8.14 42.13 -53.57
CA LYS A 582 8.49 43.18 -54.52
C LYS A 582 8.66 42.61 -55.96
N LYS A 583 9.20 41.41 -56.10
CA LYS A 583 9.41 40.71 -57.39
C LYS A 583 8.08 40.27 -58.01
N ASP A 584 7.22 39.56 -57.25
CA ASP A 584 5.91 39.12 -57.69
C ASP A 584 5.02 38.88 -56.46
N SER A 585 4.17 39.86 -56.14
CA SER A 585 3.31 39.83 -54.96
C SER A 585 2.19 38.76 -55.01
N ASN A 586 1.81 38.35 -56.22
CA ASN A 586 0.77 37.30 -56.40
C ASN A 586 1.37 35.92 -56.23
N ARG A 587 2.47 35.61 -56.92
CA ARG A 587 3.16 34.32 -56.81
C ARG A 587 3.65 34.05 -55.39
N TYR A 588 4.22 35.07 -54.74
CA TYR A 588 4.81 34.95 -53.41
C TYR A 588 3.89 35.46 -52.26
N ALA A 589 2.55 35.47 -52.47
CA ALA A 589 1.59 35.92 -51.46
C ALA A 589 1.79 35.31 -50.06
N TRP A 590 2.26 34.06 -50.01
CA TRP A 590 2.61 33.35 -48.80
C TRP A 590 3.72 34.00 -47.95
N ALA A 591 4.61 34.77 -48.58
CA ALA A 591 5.71 35.45 -47.90
C ALA A 591 5.22 36.54 -46.94
N LYS A 592 3.99 37.05 -47.14
CA LYS A 592 3.33 37.97 -46.19
C LYS A 592 3.31 37.49 -44.74
N ASN A 593 3.29 36.18 -44.55
CA ASN A 593 3.28 35.58 -43.21
C ASN A 593 4.57 35.84 -42.41
N TYR A 594 5.68 36.14 -43.10
CA TYR A 594 6.95 36.48 -42.48
C TYR A 594 7.08 38.01 -42.19
N LEU A 595 6.23 38.85 -42.74
CA LEU A 595 6.21 40.28 -42.49
C LEU A 595 5.37 40.62 -41.22
N LYS A 596 4.30 39.87 -40.92
CA LYS A 596 3.36 40.14 -39.84
C LYS A 596 3.93 40.01 -38.41
N LYS A 597 5.01 39.25 -38.22
CA LYS A 597 5.59 38.99 -36.90
C LYS A 597 6.38 40.14 -36.28
N GLN A 598 6.67 41.20 -36.99
CA GLN A 598 7.34 42.39 -36.44
C GLN A 598 6.35 43.47 -35.91
N GLN A 599 5.08 43.45 -36.36
CA GLN A 599 4.10 44.43 -35.90
C GLN A 599 3.55 44.16 -34.50
N ASP A 600 3.63 42.91 -34.04
CA ASP A 600 3.14 42.51 -32.70
C ASP A 600 4.20 42.63 -31.58
N LYS A 601 5.41 43.12 -31.90
CA LYS A 601 6.52 43.31 -30.94
C LYS A 601 6.89 44.79 -30.67
N LYS A 602 6.07 45.73 -31.16
CA LYS A 602 6.12 47.15 -30.75
C LYS A 602 4.85 47.47 -29.97
#